data_8a8b5e1750cfbff69aba24d9db416543
#
_entry.id   8a8b5e1750cfbff69aba24d9db416543
#
_cell.length_a   1.000
_cell.length_b   1.000
_cell.length_c   1.000
_cell.angle_alpha   90.00
_cell.angle_beta   90.00
_cell.angle_gamma   90.00
#
_symmetry.space_group_name_H-M   'P 1'
#
loop_
_entity.id
_entity.type
_entity.pdbx_description
1 polymer ?
#
loop_
_entity_poly.entity_id
_entity_poly.type
_entity_poly.pdbx_seq_one_letter_code
_entity_poly.pdbx_strand_id
1 'polypeptide(L)'
;MFLFLKSGAQLAQSFARISSLLDRSATIAPPGFNRWLVPPAAISIHICIGQVYAFSVFNNPLSTELGVPVSRIQWAYMIALVMLGLAAACCGKWVERSGPRKTMFASWALFCGGLLLTAIGIQLRQLWIVLGAYGLIGGIGLGLGYIAPVSTLVKWFPDRPGMATGLAIMGFGGGALIGSPLAQELMSFFSSPQSTGAAETLVSMAAVYSCYMLFGAWIVRVPAAGWTPEGTAHPTSLAGSKPAQLEVPVDAACRTRQFWLLWVVLCMNVSVGIGILGRAADMCQDIFGVTGAVAAGFTGLLSIANLAGRFVWSTVSDIIGRRTVYTVYFLAGGACCALLPVMQQNQNRTAFIALTALIISIYGGGFATIPAYLRDLFGSFQVGAIHGRLITSWSMAAVIGPLLLNSLYDSRVASGIPKQLAYNDTFHLLCGFLAVGFIANLLVKPLDPQNHPDAPSTRKSAS
;
A
#
# COMPACT_ATOMS: atom_id res chain seq x y z
N MET A 1 16.47 48.04 2.37
CA MET A 1 16.23 47.49 1.00
C MET A 1 17.35 46.57 0.54
N PHE A 2 18.64 46.96 0.60
CA PHE A 2 19.79 46.12 0.19
C PHE A 2 20.00 44.81 1.00
N LEU A 3 19.68 44.78 2.29
CA LEU A 3 19.77 43.58 3.14
C LEU A 3 18.68 42.56 2.81
N PHE A 4 17.49 42.96 2.42
CA PHE A 4 16.40 42.07 1.97
C PHE A 4 16.67 41.44 0.59
N LEU A 5 17.32 42.16 -0.32
CA LEU A 5 17.71 41.66 -1.63
C LEU A 5 18.85 40.61 -1.57
N LYS A 6 19.83 40.82 -0.67
CA LYS A 6 20.88 39.82 -0.40
C LYS A 6 20.33 38.55 0.25
N SER A 7 19.38 38.67 1.16
CA SER A 7 18.69 37.55 1.77
C SER A 7 17.88 36.74 0.75
N GLY A 8 17.17 37.41 -0.18
CA GLY A 8 16.40 36.76 -1.25
C GLY A 8 17.29 36.00 -2.25
N ALA A 9 18.43 36.56 -2.63
CA ALA A 9 19.38 35.88 -3.53
C ALA A 9 20.05 34.67 -2.86
N GLN A 10 20.39 34.74 -1.59
CA GLN A 10 20.94 33.62 -0.83
C GLN A 10 19.89 32.50 -0.63
N LEU A 11 18.65 32.85 -0.35
CA LEU A 11 17.55 31.91 -0.28
C LEU A 11 17.32 31.23 -1.63
N ALA A 12 17.28 31.99 -2.72
CA ALA A 12 17.13 31.44 -4.07
C ALA A 12 18.29 30.49 -4.45
N GLN A 13 19.53 30.82 -4.12
CA GLN A 13 20.68 29.95 -4.33
C GLN A 13 20.62 28.68 -3.47
N SER A 14 20.16 28.79 -2.21
CA SER A 14 19.96 27.63 -1.34
C SER A 14 18.85 26.71 -1.86
N PHE A 15 17.74 27.25 -2.34
CA PHE A 15 16.66 26.48 -2.98
C PHE A 15 17.13 25.80 -4.26
N ALA A 16 17.89 26.49 -5.11
CA ALA A 16 18.46 25.92 -6.34
C ALA A 16 19.41 24.76 -6.00
N ARG A 17 20.25 24.91 -4.97
CA ARG A 17 21.17 23.87 -4.50
C ARG A 17 20.44 22.65 -3.91
N ILE A 18 19.40 22.86 -3.11
CA ILE A 18 18.54 21.78 -2.60
C ILE A 18 17.83 21.07 -3.77
N SER A 19 17.27 21.84 -4.71
CA SER A 19 16.62 21.28 -5.88
C SER A 19 17.53 20.39 -6.70
N SER A 20 18.78 20.82 -6.93
CA SER A 20 19.77 20.02 -7.67
C SER A 20 20.15 18.72 -6.96
N LEU A 21 20.23 18.70 -5.63
CA LEU A 21 20.49 17.49 -4.84
C LEU A 21 19.31 16.49 -4.88
N LEU A 22 18.10 16.99 -5.13
CA LEU A 22 16.88 16.17 -5.23
C LEU A 22 16.63 15.63 -6.64
N ASP A 23 17.33 16.15 -7.65
CA ASP A 23 17.12 15.75 -9.04
C ASP A 23 17.50 14.29 -9.28
N ARG A 24 16.84 13.67 -10.25
CA ARG A 24 17.07 12.28 -10.63
C ARG A 24 18.53 12.00 -10.98
N SER A 25 19.20 12.91 -11.67
CA SER A 25 20.61 12.79 -12.03
C SER A 25 21.54 12.65 -10.81
N ALA A 26 21.23 13.37 -9.72
CA ALA A 26 21.97 13.28 -8.46
C ALA A 26 21.71 11.98 -7.69
N THR A 27 20.72 11.19 -8.12
CA THR A 27 20.36 9.92 -7.48
C THR A 27 20.89 8.69 -8.22
N ILE A 28 21.56 8.87 -9.36
CA ILE A 28 22.18 7.74 -10.09
C ILE A 28 23.28 7.15 -9.20
N ALA A 29 23.23 5.84 -9.05
CA ALA A 29 24.20 5.12 -8.23
C ALA A 29 25.60 5.17 -8.84
N PRO A 30 26.64 5.42 -8.02
CA PRO A 30 28.02 5.32 -8.48
C PRO A 30 28.38 3.84 -8.76
N PRO A 31 29.46 3.59 -9.54
CA PRO A 31 29.97 2.23 -9.73
C PRO A 31 30.25 1.54 -8.38
N GLY A 32 29.92 0.26 -8.27
CA GLY A 32 30.11 -0.52 -7.03
C GLY A 32 29.07 -0.24 -5.93
N PHE A 33 27.99 0.50 -6.19
CA PHE A 33 26.95 0.75 -5.20
C PHE A 33 26.25 -0.56 -4.79
N ASN A 34 26.21 -0.81 -3.49
CA ASN A 34 25.51 -1.98 -2.95
C ASN A 34 23.99 -1.80 -3.02
N ARG A 35 23.32 -2.54 -3.91
CA ARG A 35 21.85 -2.49 -4.10
C ARG A 35 21.06 -2.82 -2.83
N TRP A 36 21.64 -3.57 -1.88
CA TRP A 36 20.98 -3.93 -0.61
C TRP A 36 20.80 -2.75 0.36
N LEU A 37 21.36 -1.59 0.08
CA LEU A 37 21.07 -0.35 0.81
C LEU A 37 19.72 0.26 0.43
N VAL A 38 19.13 -0.13 -0.70
CA VAL A 38 17.85 0.41 -1.18
C VAL A 38 16.65 -0.14 -0.41
N PRO A 39 16.55 -1.46 -0.08
CA PRO A 39 15.46 -1.99 0.73
C PRO A 39 15.29 -1.28 2.10
N PRO A 40 16.31 -1.07 2.94
CA PRO A 40 16.17 -0.29 4.16
C PRO A 40 15.65 1.14 3.95
N ALA A 41 16.11 1.81 2.88
CA ALA A 41 15.61 3.13 2.51
C ALA A 41 14.13 3.10 2.12
N ALA A 42 13.68 2.06 1.44
CA ALA A 42 12.27 1.86 1.09
C ALA A 42 11.42 1.55 2.33
N ILE A 43 11.90 0.66 3.20
CA ILE A 43 11.22 0.26 4.43
C ILE A 43 11.04 1.46 5.36
N SER A 44 12.05 2.34 5.50
CA SER A 44 11.97 3.52 6.36
C SER A 44 10.83 4.46 5.97
N ILE A 45 10.57 4.64 4.67
CA ILE A 45 9.41 5.39 4.17
C ILE A 45 8.12 4.62 4.47
N HIS A 46 8.08 3.33 4.10
CA HIS A 46 6.85 2.54 4.16
C HIS A 46 6.36 2.29 5.59
N ILE A 47 7.25 2.14 6.58
CA ILE A 47 6.87 2.03 7.99
C ILE A 47 6.17 3.32 8.46
N CYS A 48 6.71 4.50 8.09
CA CYS A 48 6.13 5.78 8.49
C CYS A 48 4.74 5.98 7.88
N ILE A 49 4.61 5.80 6.56
CA ILE A 49 3.32 5.98 5.88
C ILE A 49 2.32 4.85 6.21
N GLY A 50 2.79 3.68 6.61
CA GLY A 50 1.97 2.57 7.10
C GLY A 50 1.24 2.85 8.41
N GLN A 51 1.64 3.92 9.12
CA GLN A 51 0.91 4.44 10.28
C GLN A 51 -0.57 4.73 9.97
N VAL A 52 -0.93 4.95 8.72
CA VAL A 52 -2.34 5.15 8.34
C VAL A 52 -3.25 4.02 8.85
N TYR A 53 -2.77 2.79 8.94
CA TYR A 53 -3.51 1.67 9.52
C TYR A 53 -3.66 1.73 11.05
N ALA A 54 -2.86 2.55 11.73
CA ALA A 54 -3.00 2.81 13.16
C ALA A 54 -4.00 3.95 13.48
N PHE A 55 -4.64 4.56 12.46
CA PHE A 55 -5.52 5.70 12.65
C PHE A 55 -6.69 5.40 13.62
N SER A 56 -7.14 4.17 13.69
CA SER A 56 -8.21 3.75 14.62
C SER A 56 -7.91 4.05 16.08
N VAL A 57 -6.64 4.11 16.48
CA VAL A 57 -6.20 4.46 17.84
C VAL A 57 -6.60 5.90 18.21
N PHE A 58 -6.68 6.78 17.21
CA PHE A 58 -7.06 8.18 17.38
C PHE A 58 -8.58 8.43 17.34
N ASN A 59 -9.41 7.43 16.98
CA ASN A 59 -10.85 7.63 16.80
C ASN A 59 -11.55 8.21 18.04
N ASN A 60 -11.41 7.55 19.19
CA ASN A 60 -12.02 7.99 20.43
C ASN A 60 -11.40 9.28 21.00
N PRO A 61 -10.05 9.41 21.08
CA PRO A 61 -9.41 10.65 21.47
C PRO A 61 -9.87 11.87 20.65
N LEU A 62 -9.88 11.74 19.31
CA LEU A 62 -10.34 12.83 18.44
C LEU A 62 -11.83 13.11 18.57
N SER A 63 -12.65 12.08 18.76
CA SER A 63 -14.09 12.24 19.02
C SER A 63 -14.35 13.05 20.28
N THR A 64 -13.60 12.80 21.35
CA THR A 64 -13.67 13.54 22.61
C THR A 64 -13.19 14.98 22.45
N GLU A 65 -12.02 15.21 21.85
CA GLU A 65 -11.43 16.54 21.66
C GLU A 65 -12.28 17.45 20.76
N LEU A 66 -12.81 16.90 19.68
CA LEU A 66 -13.57 17.66 18.68
C LEU A 66 -15.07 17.72 18.98
N GLY A 67 -15.56 16.94 19.94
CA GLY A 67 -16.99 16.88 20.28
C GLY A 67 -17.87 16.35 19.14
N VAL A 68 -17.34 15.44 18.30
CA VAL A 68 -18.04 14.89 17.14
C VAL A 68 -18.05 13.36 17.19
N PRO A 69 -19.06 12.69 16.64
CA PRO A 69 -19.12 11.23 16.63
C PRO A 69 -17.95 10.62 15.83
N VAL A 70 -17.48 9.43 16.26
CA VAL A 70 -16.39 8.67 15.65
C VAL A 70 -16.59 8.48 14.15
N SER A 71 -17.83 8.30 13.69
CA SER A 71 -18.16 8.17 12.26
C SER A 71 -17.69 9.36 11.41
N ARG A 72 -17.70 10.57 11.97
CA ARG A 72 -17.17 11.75 11.30
C ARG A 72 -15.63 11.80 11.30
N ILE A 73 -14.99 11.29 12.35
CA ILE A 73 -13.52 11.17 12.42
C ILE A 73 -13.01 10.18 11.38
N GLN A 74 -13.71 9.07 11.17
CA GLN A 74 -13.33 8.04 10.20
C GLN A 74 -13.27 8.56 8.75
N TRP A 75 -13.94 9.65 8.42
CA TRP A 75 -13.80 10.30 7.12
C TRP A 75 -12.36 10.74 6.83
N ALA A 76 -11.57 11.15 7.85
CA ALA A 76 -10.17 11.50 7.65
C ALA A 76 -9.36 10.31 7.11
N TYR A 77 -9.57 9.12 7.69
CA TYR A 77 -8.96 7.89 7.21
C TYR A 77 -9.42 7.51 5.79
N MET A 78 -10.73 7.56 5.53
CA MET A 78 -11.28 7.22 4.22
C MET A 78 -10.76 8.16 3.12
N ILE A 79 -10.73 9.47 3.38
CA ILE A 79 -10.18 10.47 2.45
C ILE A 79 -8.69 10.18 2.21
N ALA A 80 -7.92 9.87 3.25
CA ALA A 80 -6.50 9.56 3.11
C ALA A 80 -6.26 8.36 2.18
N LEU A 81 -7.05 7.29 2.30
CA LEU A 81 -6.95 6.11 1.43
C LEU A 81 -7.36 6.41 -0.03
N VAL A 82 -8.41 7.19 -0.22
CA VAL A 82 -8.83 7.62 -1.57
C VAL A 82 -7.74 8.49 -2.19
N MET A 83 -7.23 9.47 -1.45
CA MET A 83 -6.19 10.38 -1.93
C MET A 83 -4.86 9.68 -2.17
N LEU A 84 -4.52 8.64 -1.40
CA LEU A 84 -3.36 7.79 -1.68
C LEU A 84 -3.45 7.21 -3.10
N GLY A 85 -4.56 6.57 -3.45
CA GLY A 85 -4.73 5.98 -4.79
C GLY A 85 -4.79 7.03 -5.89
N LEU A 86 -5.50 8.13 -5.69
CA LEU A 86 -5.58 9.22 -6.67
C LEU A 86 -4.22 9.89 -6.89
N ALA A 87 -3.48 10.20 -5.83
CA ALA A 87 -2.15 10.79 -5.93
C ALA A 87 -1.17 9.84 -6.64
N ALA A 88 -1.19 8.55 -6.29
CA ALA A 88 -0.39 7.53 -6.97
C ALA A 88 -0.71 7.47 -8.47
N ALA A 89 -1.99 7.50 -8.84
CA ALA A 89 -2.44 7.44 -10.22
C ALA A 89 -2.07 8.70 -11.03
N CYS A 90 -2.32 9.88 -10.47
CA CYS A 90 -2.09 11.15 -11.16
C CYS A 90 -0.61 11.51 -11.22
N CYS A 91 0.13 11.28 -10.13
CA CYS A 91 1.53 11.69 -10.03
C CYS A 91 2.52 10.62 -10.53
N GLY A 92 2.09 9.42 -10.94
CA GLY A 92 2.99 8.33 -11.33
C GLY A 92 4.00 8.70 -12.41
N LYS A 93 3.60 9.44 -13.47
CA LYS A 93 4.51 9.94 -14.49
C LYS A 93 5.52 10.95 -13.94
N TRP A 94 5.10 11.81 -13.02
CA TRP A 94 5.98 12.76 -12.36
C TRP A 94 7.00 12.05 -11.49
N VAL A 95 6.61 11.02 -10.75
CA VAL A 95 7.50 10.16 -9.93
C VAL A 95 8.62 9.56 -10.79
N GLU A 96 8.27 8.98 -11.94
CA GLU A 96 9.25 8.37 -12.86
C GLU A 96 10.23 9.40 -13.44
N ARG A 97 9.77 10.62 -13.73
CA ARG A 97 10.60 11.71 -14.26
C ARG A 97 11.48 12.37 -13.21
N SER A 98 10.91 12.69 -12.05
CA SER A 98 11.58 13.42 -10.97
C SER A 98 12.56 12.56 -10.18
N GLY A 99 12.38 11.23 -10.22
CA GLY A 99 13.18 10.28 -9.46
C GLY A 99 12.71 10.08 -8.01
N PRO A 100 13.25 9.03 -7.35
CA PRO A 100 12.73 8.60 -6.05
C PRO A 100 13.03 9.60 -4.93
N ARG A 101 14.20 10.22 -4.90
CA ARG A 101 14.59 11.14 -3.81
C ARG A 101 13.64 12.32 -3.72
N LYS A 102 13.40 13.01 -4.84
CA LYS A 102 12.50 14.17 -4.89
C LYS A 102 11.07 13.79 -4.51
N THR A 103 10.62 12.62 -4.94
CA THR A 103 9.29 12.10 -4.62
C THR A 103 9.16 11.73 -3.13
N MET A 104 10.15 11.04 -2.56
CA MET A 104 10.18 10.69 -1.14
C MET A 104 10.25 11.95 -0.25
N PHE A 105 11.01 12.96 -0.67
CA PHE A 105 11.06 14.25 0.00
C PHE A 105 9.70 14.96 -0.03
N ALA A 106 9.03 14.98 -1.19
CA ALA A 106 7.67 15.53 -1.30
C ALA A 106 6.67 14.75 -0.43
N SER A 107 6.78 13.42 -0.40
CA SER A 107 5.99 12.56 0.49
C SER A 107 6.20 12.92 1.95
N TRP A 108 7.45 13.07 2.38
CA TRP A 108 7.78 13.51 3.73
C TRP A 108 7.13 14.85 4.07
N ALA A 109 7.30 15.86 3.23
CA ALA A 109 6.76 17.20 3.47
C ALA A 109 5.23 17.20 3.58
N LEU A 110 4.56 16.46 2.70
CA LEU A 110 3.09 16.37 2.71
C LEU A 110 2.57 15.50 3.86
N PHE A 111 3.18 14.35 4.12
CA PHE A 111 2.69 13.45 5.16
C PHE A 111 2.97 13.99 6.56
N CYS A 112 4.22 14.34 6.88
CA CYS A 112 4.56 14.92 8.18
C CYS A 112 3.93 16.31 8.36
N GLY A 113 3.89 17.13 7.30
CA GLY A 113 3.16 18.41 7.32
C GLY A 113 1.66 18.21 7.54
N GLY A 114 1.07 17.19 6.95
CA GLY A 114 -0.32 16.78 7.20
C GLY A 114 -0.57 16.42 8.68
N LEU A 115 0.34 15.66 9.32
CA LEU A 115 0.24 15.34 10.75
C LEU A 115 0.32 16.59 11.62
N LEU A 116 1.26 17.50 11.33
CA LEU A 116 1.41 18.77 12.07
C LEU A 116 0.17 19.67 11.92
N LEU A 117 -0.35 19.80 10.70
CA LEU A 117 -1.58 20.56 10.46
C LEU A 117 -2.80 19.91 11.11
N THR A 118 -2.82 18.58 11.19
CA THR A 118 -3.85 17.84 11.92
C THR A 118 -3.80 18.17 13.42
N ALA A 119 -2.62 18.22 14.00
CA ALA A 119 -2.45 18.62 15.40
C ALA A 119 -2.99 20.04 15.65
N ILE A 120 -2.72 20.99 14.74
CA ILE A 120 -3.31 22.33 14.79
C ILE A 120 -4.84 22.27 14.71
N GLY A 121 -5.39 21.45 13.82
CA GLY A 121 -6.84 21.25 13.68
C GLY A 121 -7.50 20.72 14.95
N ILE A 122 -6.82 19.82 15.67
CA ILE A 122 -7.27 19.30 16.96
C ILE A 122 -7.28 20.41 18.01
N GLN A 123 -6.19 21.17 18.16
CA GLN A 123 -6.09 22.28 19.12
C GLN A 123 -7.13 23.36 18.86
N LEU A 124 -7.43 23.65 17.59
CA LEU A 124 -8.47 24.59 17.19
C LEU A 124 -9.89 23.99 17.25
N ARG A 125 -10.04 22.71 17.56
CA ARG A 125 -11.29 21.95 17.56
C ARG A 125 -12.04 22.03 16.22
N GLN A 126 -11.30 22.02 15.09
CA GLN A 126 -11.84 22.18 13.75
C GLN A 126 -11.71 20.87 12.95
N LEU A 127 -12.82 20.13 12.85
CA LEU A 127 -12.86 18.87 12.10
C LEU A 127 -12.42 19.05 10.64
N TRP A 128 -12.81 20.14 9.98
CA TRP A 128 -12.46 20.38 8.57
C TRP A 128 -10.96 20.49 8.33
N ILE A 129 -10.23 21.06 9.29
CA ILE A 129 -8.76 21.10 9.23
C ILE A 129 -8.20 19.68 9.36
N VAL A 130 -8.73 18.88 10.27
CA VAL A 130 -8.31 17.47 10.43
C VAL A 130 -8.57 16.66 9.15
N LEU A 131 -9.76 16.80 8.53
CA LEU A 131 -10.09 16.12 7.28
C LEU A 131 -9.19 16.57 6.12
N GLY A 132 -8.95 17.86 5.99
CA GLY A 132 -8.07 18.44 4.97
C GLY A 132 -6.60 18.10 5.18
N ALA A 133 -6.13 18.19 6.42
CA ALA A 133 -4.72 17.96 6.74
C ALA A 133 -4.33 16.48 6.70
N TYR A 134 -5.01 15.64 7.47
CA TYR A 134 -4.73 14.21 7.50
C TYR A 134 -5.21 13.51 6.22
N GLY A 135 -6.46 13.76 5.85
CA GLY A 135 -7.09 13.07 4.73
C GLY A 135 -6.52 13.50 3.38
N LEU A 136 -6.61 14.80 3.04
CA LEU A 136 -6.21 15.28 1.72
C LEU A 136 -4.68 15.42 1.61
N ILE A 137 -4.05 16.26 2.44
CA ILE A 137 -2.60 16.55 2.33
C ILE A 137 -1.79 15.31 2.69
N GLY A 138 -2.07 14.69 3.84
CA GLY A 138 -1.43 13.45 4.28
C GLY A 138 -1.65 12.32 3.28
N GLY A 139 -2.86 12.15 2.75
CA GLY A 139 -3.20 11.14 1.75
C GLY A 139 -2.42 11.28 0.44
N ILE A 140 -2.19 12.51 -0.04
CA ILE A 140 -1.30 12.75 -1.21
C ILE A 140 0.13 12.31 -0.86
N GLY A 141 0.62 12.69 0.33
CA GLY A 141 1.92 12.26 0.84
C GLY A 141 2.07 10.74 0.90
N LEU A 142 1.02 10.04 1.36
CA LEU A 142 0.95 8.57 1.36
C LEU A 142 1.12 8.00 -0.04
N GLY A 143 0.39 8.51 -1.03
CA GLY A 143 0.44 8.01 -2.42
C GLY A 143 1.81 8.15 -3.06
N LEU A 144 2.47 9.29 -2.88
CA LEU A 144 3.83 9.54 -3.38
C LEU A 144 4.86 8.63 -2.69
N GLY A 145 4.76 8.50 -1.36
CA GLY A 145 5.63 7.67 -0.54
C GLY A 145 5.48 6.18 -0.82
N TYR A 146 4.31 5.76 -1.29
CA TYR A 146 4.05 4.38 -1.63
C TYR A 146 4.70 3.94 -2.95
N ILE A 147 4.49 4.69 -4.04
CA ILE A 147 4.93 4.23 -5.37
C ILE A 147 6.43 4.42 -5.62
N ALA A 148 7.07 5.44 -5.07
CA ALA A 148 8.47 5.74 -5.36
C ALA A 148 9.45 4.65 -4.90
N PRO A 149 9.38 4.11 -3.66
CA PRO A 149 10.22 3.01 -3.22
C PRO A 149 9.99 1.74 -4.01
N VAL A 150 8.74 1.38 -4.29
CA VAL A 150 8.37 0.16 -5.02
C VAL A 150 8.92 0.19 -6.44
N SER A 151 8.69 1.30 -7.18
CA SER A 151 9.24 1.49 -8.52
C SER A 151 10.77 1.37 -8.55
N THR A 152 11.43 1.92 -7.54
CA THR A 152 12.91 1.88 -7.44
C THR A 152 13.42 0.48 -7.19
N LEU A 153 12.80 -0.28 -6.27
CA LEU A 153 13.22 -1.63 -5.95
C LEU A 153 13.03 -2.62 -7.10
N VAL A 154 11.93 -2.50 -7.84
CA VAL A 154 11.70 -3.32 -9.04
C VAL A 154 12.81 -3.14 -10.08
N LYS A 155 13.41 -1.94 -10.16
CA LYS A 155 14.54 -1.65 -11.08
C LYS A 155 15.87 -2.21 -10.58
N TRP A 156 16.09 -2.23 -9.25
CA TRP A 156 17.31 -2.76 -8.64
C TRP A 156 17.36 -4.29 -8.56
N PHE A 157 16.20 -4.94 -8.51
CA PHE A 157 16.10 -6.39 -8.37
C PHE A 157 15.34 -7.02 -9.54
N PRO A 158 15.89 -6.91 -10.78
CA PRO A 158 15.28 -7.54 -11.95
C PRO A 158 15.30 -9.07 -11.87
N ASP A 159 16.21 -9.64 -11.08
CA ASP A 159 16.36 -11.05 -10.78
C ASP A 159 15.28 -11.58 -9.81
N ARG A 160 14.83 -10.75 -8.86
CA ARG A 160 13.86 -11.13 -7.79
C ARG A 160 12.88 -9.99 -7.49
N PRO A 161 12.05 -9.58 -8.46
CA PRO A 161 11.19 -8.40 -8.29
C PRO A 161 10.09 -8.60 -7.24
N GLY A 162 9.58 -9.82 -7.07
CA GLY A 162 8.59 -10.13 -6.04
C GLY A 162 9.17 -10.01 -4.62
N MET A 163 10.35 -10.58 -4.38
CA MET A 163 11.03 -10.42 -3.09
C MET A 163 11.27 -8.93 -2.79
N ALA A 164 11.75 -8.17 -3.76
CA ALA A 164 12.08 -6.75 -3.57
C ALA A 164 10.84 -5.91 -3.24
N THR A 165 9.74 -6.13 -3.95
CA THR A 165 8.47 -5.45 -3.68
C THR A 165 7.87 -5.88 -2.35
N GLY A 166 7.99 -7.17 -2.01
CA GLY A 166 7.58 -7.71 -0.72
C GLY A 166 8.29 -7.05 0.45
N LEU A 167 9.63 -6.92 0.38
CA LEU A 167 10.42 -6.23 1.39
C LEU A 167 9.99 -4.78 1.60
N ALA A 168 9.77 -4.03 0.51
CA ALA A 168 9.30 -2.65 0.62
C ALA A 168 7.91 -2.58 1.27
N ILE A 169 6.96 -3.30 0.69
CA ILE A 169 5.55 -3.18 1.02
C ILE A 169 5.23 -3.80 2.39
N MET A 170 6.06 -4.75 2.89
CA MET A 170 5.89 -5.25 4.25
C MET A 170 6.08 -4.15 5.29
N GLY A 171 6.96 -3.16 5.05
CA GLY A 171 7.11 -1.98 5.90
C GLY A 171 5.80 -1.22 6.06
N PHE A 172 5.06 -1.02 4.97
CA PHE A 172 3.74 -0.40 5.00
C PHE A 172 2.72 -1.21 5.83
N GLY A 173 2.72 -2.55 5.69
CA GLY A 173 1.89 -3.43 6.51
C GLY A 173 2.27 -3.45 7.99
N GLY A 174 3.56 -3.30 8.29
CA GLY A 174 4.10 -3.27 9.65
C GLY A 174 3.97 -1.91 10.35
N GLY A 175 3.61 -0.86 9.62
CA GLY A 175 3.53 0.50 10.19
C GLY A 175 2.57 0.63 11.36
N ALA A 176 1.41 -0.05 11.31
CA ALA A 176 0.47 -0.07 12.42
C ALA A 176 0.95 -0.88 13.62
N LEU A 177 1.71 -1.94 13.39
CA LEU A 177 2.27 -2.78 14.47
C LEU A 177 3.20 -1.95 15.39
N ILE A 178 3.92 -0.99 14.81
CA ILE A 178 4.80 -0.08 15.54
C ILE A 178 4.03 1.20 15.90
N GLY A 179 3.28 1.76 14.97
CA GLY A 179 2.61 3.05 15.12
C GLY A 179 1.48 3.05 16.14
N SER A 180 0.74 1.92 16.31
CA SER A 180 -0.36 1.89 17.28
C SER A 180 0.13 1.90 18.73
N PRO A 181 1.08 1.04 19.17
CA PRO A 181 1.64 1.12 20.51
C PRO A 181 2.33 2.46 20.77
N LEU A 182 3.12 2.95 19.81
CA LEU A 182 3.79 4.24 19.93
C LEU A 182 2.78 5.38 20.14
N ALA A 183 1.69 5.39 19.39
CA ALA A 183 0.66 6.42 19.54
C ALA A 183 -0.05 6.32 20.90
N GLN A 184 -0.33 5.12 21.40
CA GLN A 184 -0.96 4.90 22.70
C GLN A 184 -0.07 5.38 23.84
N GLU A 185 1.21 5.02 23.84
CA GLU A 185 2.18 5.45 24.86
C GLU A 185 2.35 6.97 24.85
N LEU A 186 2.50 7.58 23.67
CA LEU A 186 2.62 9.03 23.55
C LEU A 186 1.34 9.74 24.00
N MET A 187 0.15 9.28 23.62
CA MET A 187 -1.10 9.87 24.10
C MET A 187 -1.24 9.74 25.62
N SER A 188 -0.87 8.60 26.18
CA SER A 188 -0.87 8.41 27.64
C SER A 188 0.10 9.38 28.32
N PHE A 189 1.29 9.57 27.75
CA PHE A 189 2.31 10.49 28.27
C PHE A 189 1.87 11.96 28.24
N PHE A 190 1.22 12.39 27.14
CA PHE A 190 0.76 13.77 26.96
C PHE A 190 -0.65 14.03 27.48
N SER A 191 -1.37 13.00 27.94
CA SER A 191 -2.73 13.18 28.43
C SER A 191 -2.79 14.09 29.67
N SER A 192 -3.82 14.91 29.73
CA SER A 192 -4.09 15.82 30.86
C SER A 192 -5.59 15.91 31.10
N PRO A 193 -6.07 16.51 32.19
CA PRO A 193 -7.51 16.68 32.40
C PRO A 193 -8.22 17.49 31.30
N GLN A 194 -7.47 18.24 30.48
CA GLN A 194 -7.97 19.12 29.41
C GLN A 194 -7.69 18.61 28.01
N SER A 195 -6.81 17.60 27.83
CA SER A 195 -6.38 17.09 26.53
C SER A 195 -6.21 15.57 26.57
N THR A 196 -6.60 14.90 25.49
CA THR A 196 -6.32 13.46 25.29
C THR A 196 -4.87 13.17 24.91
N GLY A 197 -4.03 14.22 24.68
CA GLY A 197 -2.67 14.09 24.20
C GLY A 197 -2.54 13.77 22.70
N ALA A 198 -3.64 13.77 21.96
CA ALA A 198 -3.64 13.37 20.55
C ALA A 198 -2.87 14.35 19.65
N ALA A 199 -2.97 15.67 19.91
CA ALA A 199 -2.26 16.69 19.12
C ALA A 199 -0.75 16.57 19.31
N GLU A 200 -0.28 16.51 20.57
CA GLU A 200 1.13 16.37 20.94
C GLU A 200 1.73 15.05 20.42
N THR A 201 0.93 13.98 20.44
CA THR A 201 1.30 12.67 19.86
C THR A 201 1.57 12.81 18.37
N LEU A 202 0.69 13.47 17.61
CA LEU A 202 0.89 13.65 16.17
C LEU A 202 2.11 14.50 15.85
N VAL A 203 2.41 15.52 16.65
CA VAL A 203 3.64 16.34 16.53
C VAL A 203 4.88 15.47 16.77
N SER A 204 4.88 14.67 17.84
CA SER A 204 5.99 13.77 18.19
C SER A 204 6.21 12.71 17.12
N MET A 205 5.13 12.10 16.62
CA MET A 205 5.19 11.14 15.52
C MET A 205 5.71 11.79 14.23
N ALA A 206 5.28 13.01 13.90
CA ALA A 206 5.79 13.75 12.74
C ALA A 206 7.30 14.01 12.84
N ALA A 207 7.82 14.32 14.03
CA ALA A 207 9.25 14.49 14.25
C ALA A 207 10.03 13.18 14.04
N VAL A 208 9.59 12.08 14.66
CA VAL A 208 10.19 10.73 14.49
C VAL A 208 10.15 10.30 13.02
N TYR A 209 8.98 10.43 12.39
CA TYR A 209 8.82 10.04 10.98
C TYR A 209 9.65 10.91 10.05
N SER A 210 9.87 12.20 10.37
CA SER A 210 10.77 13.06 9.60
C SER A 210 12.19 12.50 9.56
N CYS A 211 12.71 12.02 10.68
CA CYS A 211 14.04 11.41 10.73
C CYS A 211 14.13 10.17 9.80
N TYR A 212 13.16 9.25 9.89
CA TYR A 212 13.17 8.03 9.08
C TYR A 212 12.91 8.30 7.59
N MET A 213 11.96 9.17 7.27
CA MET A 213 11.62 9.47 5.87
C MET A 213 12.72 10.25 5.16
N LEU A 214 13.35 11.22 5.84
CA LEU A 214 14.51 11.95 5.28
C LEU A 214 15.72 11.06 5.13
N PHE A 215 15.98 10.14 6.07
CA PHE A 215 17.01 9.11 5.93
C PHE A 215 16.78 8.26 4.68
N GLY A 216 15.56 7.73 4.48
CA GLY A 216 15.21 6.97 3.29
C GLY A 216 15.37 7.76 1.99
N ALA A 217 14.90 9.01 1.97
CA ALA A 217 15.00 9.90 0.83
C ALA A 217 16.47 10.23 0.48
N TRP A 218 17.35 10.31 1.48
CA TRP A 218 18.76 10.62 1.27
C TRP A 218 19.57 9.44 0.71
N ILE A 219 19.32 8.23 1.24
CA ILE A 219 20.06 7.02 0.86
C ILE A 219 19.64 6.48 -0.50
N VAL A 220 18.37 6.66 -0.89
CA VAL A 220 17.82 6.08 -2.12
C VAL A 220 18.67 6.45 -3.36
N ARG A 221 18.91 5.44 -4.21
CA ARG A 221 19.60 5.57 -5.52
C ARG A 221 18.80 4.84 -6.58
N VAL A 222 18.99 5.25 -7.82
CA VAL A 222 18.49 4.54 -9.01
C VAL A 222 19.67 3.86 -9.71
N PRO A 223 19.47 2.69 -10.33
CA PRO A 223 20.52 2.05 -11.12
C PRO A 223 20.90 2.94 -12.32
N ALA A 224 22.17 2.89 -12.70
CA ALA A 224 22.64 3.53 -13.92
C ALA A 224 21.99 2.88 -15.17
N ALA A 225 21.96 3.61 -16.28
CA ALA A 225 21.44 3.05 -17.53
C ALA A 225 22.29 1.83 -17.95
N GLY A 226 21.62 0.73 -18.29
CA GLY A 226 22.29 -0.52 -18.68
C GLY A 226 22.86 -1.33 -17.52
N TRP A 227 22.64 -0.92 -16.25
CA TRP A 227 23.09 -1.69 -15.09
C TRP A 227 22.35 -3.04 -15.01
N THR A 228 23.11 -4.11 -14.77
CA THR A 228 22.60 -5.45 -14.50
C THR A 228 23.24 -6.01 -13.23
N PRO A 229 22.53 -6.86 -12.46
CA PRO A 229 23.12 -7.50 -11.28
C PRO A 229 24.34 -8.36 -11.64
N GLU A 230 25.37 -8.34 -10.79
CA GLU A 230 26.52 -9.24 -10.91
C GLU A 230 26.06 -10.72 -10.86
N GLY A 231 26.63 -11.55 -11.72
CA GLY A 231 26.29 -12.99 -11.81
C GLY A 231 25.08 -13.31 -12.70
N THR A 232 24.35 -12.33 -13.21
CA THR A 232 23.46 -12.54 -14.34
C THR A 232 24.27 -12.45 -15.62
N ALA A 233 24.59 -13.61 -16.21
CA ALA A 233 25.27 -13.64 -17.48
C ALA A 233 24.57 -12.70 -18.47
N HIS A 234 25.34 -11.82 -19.12
CA HIS A 234 24.83 -11.12 -20.30
C HIS A 234 24.20 -12.18 -21.19
N PRO A 235 22.99 -11.97 -21.72
CA PRO A 235 22.50 -12.84 -22.78
C PRO A 235 23.36 -12.57 -24.03
N THR A 236 24.58 -13.10 -24.02
CA THR A 236 25.29 -13.40 -25.27
C THR A 236 24.42 -14.44 -25.96
N SER A 237 23.84 -14.04 -27.06
CA SER A 237 23.13 -14.77 -28.09
C SER A 237 23.39 -16.30 -28.12
N LEU A 238 22.78 -17.05 -27.24
CA LEU A 238 22.55 -18.48 -27.45
C LEU A 238 21.04 -18.63 -27.64
N ALA A 239 20.69 -19.33 -28.71
CA ALA A 239 19.33 -19.63 -29.17
C ALA A 239 18.41 -20.02 -28.01
N GLY A 240 17.47 -19.13 -27.63
CA GLY A 240 16.57 -19.32 -26.50
C GLY A 240 16.34 -18.06 -25.67
N SER A 241 16.84 -16.89 -26.09
CA SER A 241 16.60 -15.61 -25.40
C SER A 241 15.10 -15.38 -25.22
N LYS A 242 14.67 -15.20 -23.94
CA LYS A 242 13.34 -14.62 -23.67
C LYS A 242 13.19 -13.38 -24.56
N PRO A 243 12.06 -13.24 -25.28
CA PRO A 243 11.82 -12.10 -26.14
C PRO A 243 12.08 -10.82 -25.32
N ALA A 244 12.72 -9.82 -25.96
CA ALA A 244 13.01 -8.53 -25.34
C ALA A 244 11.77 -8.07 -24.55
N GLN A 245 11.94 -7.79 -23.27
CA GLN A 245 10.81 -7.40 -22.43
C GLN A 245 10.14 -6.19 -23.04
N LEU A 246 8.86 -6.28 -23.31
CA LEU A 246 8.08 -5.20 -23.90
C LEU A 246 8.06 -4.03 -22.90
N GLU A 247 8.53 -2.86 -23.30
CA GLU A 247 8.51 -1.65 -22.46
C GLU A 247 7.31 -0.79 -22.85
N VAL A 248 6.19 -0.97 -22.14
CA VAL A 248 4.90 -0.36 -22.45
C VAL A 248 4.72 0.95 -21.70
N PRO A 249 4.42 2.07 -22.41
CA PRO A 249 4.04 3.33 -21.76
C PRO A 249 2.74 3.19 -20.95
N VAL A 250 2.63 3.94 -19.85
CA VAL A 250 1.49 3.83 -18.92
C VAL A 250 0.13 4.09 -19.59
N ASP A 251 0.05 5.01 -20.56
CA ASP A 251 -1.21 5.31 -21.25
C ASP A 251 -1.64 4.16 -22.17
N ALA A 252 -0.68 3.50 -22.81
CA ALA A 252 -0.94 2.30 -23.60
C ALA A 252 -1.31 1.11 -22.69
N ALA A 253 -0.59 0.91 -21.60
CA ALA A 253 -0.89 -0.15 -20.63
C ALA A 253 -2.33 -0.08 -20.10
N CYS A 254 -2.81 1.13 -19.74
CA CYS A 254 -4.17 1.33 -19.25
C CYS A 254 -5.28 1.11 -20.29
N ARG A 255 -4.94 1.03 -21.57
CA ARG A 255 -5.90 0.69 -22.65
C ARG A 255 -5.99 -0.82 -22.87
N THR A 256 -5.10 -1.60 -22.27
CA THR A 256 -5.08 -3.06 -22.45
C THR A 256 -6.10 -3.75 -21.54
N ARG A 257 -6.65 -4.88 -22.02
CA ARG A 257 -7.50 -5.76 -21.23
C ARG A 257 -6.75 -6.31 -20.00
N GLN A 258 -5.46 -6.56 -20.12
CA GLN A 258 -4.60 -7.09 -19.05
C GLN A 258 -4.54 -6.17 -17.86
N PHE A 259 -4.44 -4.86 -18.07
CA PHE A 259 -4.46 -3.87 -16.99
C PHE A 259 -5.76 -3.94 -16.19
N TRP A 260 -6.92 -3.94 -16.86
CA TRP A 260 -8.21 -3.98 -16.19
C TRP A 260 -8.51 -5.31 -15.52
N LEU A 261 -8.03 -6.43 -16.10
CA LEU A 261 -8.10 -7.74 -15.44
C LEU A 261 -7.29 -7.74 -14.13
N LEU A 262 -6.06 -7.20 -14.15
CA LEU A 262 -5.26 -7.07 -12.92
C LEU A 262 -5.86 -6.09 -11.93
N TRP A 263 -6.52 -5.04 -12.39
CA TRP A 263 -7.28 -4.12 -11.54
C TRP A 263 -8.40 -4.86 -10.78
N VAL A 264 -9.16 -5.70 -11.48
CA VAL A 264 -10.19 -6.56 -10.85
C VAL A 264 -9.56 -7.59 -9.91
N VAL A 265 -8.50 -8.26 -10.33
CA VAL A 265 -7.74 -9.22 -9.51
C VAL A 265 -7.34 -8.60 -8.17
N LEU A 266 -6.73 -7.40 -8.21
CA LEU A 266 -6.31 -6.73 -6.99
C LEU A 266 -7.52 -6.24 -6.17
N CYS A 267 -8.53 -5.65 -6.81
CA CYS A 267 -9.73 -5.16 -6.14
C CYS A 267 -10.43 -6.27 -5.35
N MET A 268 -10.64 -7.42 -5.97
CA MET A 268 -11.31 -8.56 -5.33
C MET A 268 -10.48 -9.14 -4.17
N ASN A 269 -9.19 -9.34 -4.37
CA ASN A 269 -8.29 -9.83 -3.32
C ASN A 269 -8.27 -8.89 -2.10
N VAL A 270 -8.14 -7.59 -2.35
CA VAL A 270 -8.03 -6.57 -1.31
C VAL A 270 -9.35 -6.36 -0.56
N SER A 271 -10.49 -6.42 -1.26
CA SER A 271 -11.82 -6.28 -0.63
C SER A 271 -12.05 -7.33 0.45
N VAL A 272 -11.59 -8.56 0.22
CA VAL A 272 -11.68 -9.65 1.20
C VAL A 272 -10.86 -9.33 2.45
N GLY A 273 -9.60 -8.93 2.27
CA GLY A 273 -8.71 -8.64 3.40
C GLY A 273 -9.17 -7.45 4.23
N ILE A 274 -9.53 -6.34 3.57
CA ILE A 274 -10.02 -5.13 4.27
C ILE A 274 -11.34 -5.43 5.00
N GLY A 275 -12.23 -6.19 4.37
CA GLY A 275 -13.52 -6.56 4.97
C GLY A 275 -13.34 -7.35 6.27
N ILE A 276 -12.48 -8.36 6.26
CA ILE A 276 -12.19 -9.17 7.45
C ILE A 276 -11.48 -8.33 8.52
N LEU A 277 -10.43 -7.58 8.17
CA LEU A 277 -9.67 -6.77 9.13
C LEU A 277 -10.54 -5.69 9.77
N GLY A 278 -11.46 -5.10 9.00
CA GLY A 278 -12.34 -4.04 9.49
C GLY A 278 -13.30 -4.49 10.61
N ARG A 279 -13.59 -5.78 10.68
CA ARG A 279 -14.49 -6.39 11.69
C ARG A 279 -13.82 -7.48 12.55
N ALA A 280 -12.52 -7.64 12.47
CA ALA A 280 -11.82 -8.77 13.09
C ALA A 280 -12.09 -8.88 14.60
N ALA A 281 -11.99 -7.79 15.34
CA ALA A 281 -12.24 -7.78 16.79
C ALA A 281 -13.69 -8.09 17.12
N ASP A 282 -14.64 -7.43 16.47
CA ASP A 282 -16.08 -7.63 16.67
C ASP A 282 -16.46 -9.08 16.34
N MET A 283 -15.98 -9.58 15.21
CA MET A 283 -16.21 -10.95 14.75
C MET A 283 -15.72 -11.98 15.77
N CYS A 284 -14.55 -11.78 16.36
CA CYS A 284 -14.01 -12.67 17.37
C CYS A 284 -14.86 -12.65 18.67
N GLN A 285 -15.33 -11.47 19.08
CA GLN A 285 -16.19 -11.31 20.25
C GLN A 285 -17.59 -11.88 20.01
N ASP A 286 -18.21 -11.53 18.89
CA ASP A 286 -19.58 -11.95 18.57
C ASP A 286 -19.69 -13.47 18.39
N ILE A 287 -18.68 -14.11 17.78
CA ILE A 287 -18.70 -15.56 17.47
C ILE A 287 -18.32 -16.40 18.68
N PHE A 288 -17.28 -16.00 19.41
CA PHE A 288 -16.68 -16.85 20.46
C PHE A 288 -16.88 -16.31 21.89
N GLY A 289 -17.57 -15.18 22.06
CA GLY A 289 -17.82 -14.59 23.37
C GLY A 289 -16.56 -14.19 24.16
N VAL A 290 -15.45 -13.90 23.45
CA VAL A 290 -14.15 -13.59 24.07
C VAL A 290 -14.11 -12.14 24.58
N THR A 291 -13.20 -11.88 25.52
CA THR A 291 -12.95 -10.52 26.01
C THR A 291 -12.32 -9.63 24.95
N GLY A 292 -12.48 -8.31 25.09
CA GLY A 292 -11.86 -7.33 24.19
C GLY A 292 -10.34 -7.47 24.08
N ALA A 293 -9.65 -7.83 25.18
CA ALA A 293 -8.21 -8.06 25.16
C ALA A 293 -7.81 -9.26 24.26
N VAL A 294 -8.57 -10.34 24.28
CA VAL A 294 -8.34 -11.50 23.41
C VAL A 294 -8.66 -11.16 21.96
N ALA A 295 -9.70 -10.39 21.70
CA ALA A 295 -10.05 -9.92 20.35
C ALA A 295 -9.00 -8.97 19.78
N ALA A 296 -8.40 -8.10 20.60
CA ALA A 296 -7.26 -7.27 20.21
C ALA A 296 -6.03 -8.12 19.86
N GLY A 297 -5.73 -9.17 20.66
CA GLY A 297 -4.68 -10.13 20.34
C GLY A 297 -4.89 -10.85 19.01
N PHE A 298 -6.13 -11.24 18.68
CA PHE A 298 -6.47 -11.81 17.39
C PHE A 298 -6.21 -10.83 16.24
N THR A 299 -6.63 -9.57 16.36
CA THR A 299 -6.35 -8.54 15.35
C THR A 299 -4.85 -8.30 15.17
N GLY A 300 -4.08 -8.32 16.27
CA GLY A 300 -2.62 -8.26 16.23
C GLY A 300 -2.01 -9.42 15.46
N LEU A 301 -2.47 -10.66 15.69
CA LEU A 301 -2.03 -11.84 14.94
C LEU A 301 -2.33 -11.71 13.43
N LEU A 302 -3.50 -11.21 13.07
CA LEU A 302 -3.86 -10.95 11.67
C LEU A 302 -2.94 -9.91 11.03
N SER A 303 -2.55 -8.88 11.77
CA SER A 303 -1.60 -7.87 11.30
C SER A 303 -0.21 -8.47 11.03
N ILE A 304 0.26 -9.38 11.89
CA ILE A 304 1.50 -10.14 11.68
C ILE A 304 1.37 -11.04 10.44
N ALA A 305 0.25 -11.74 10.27
CA ALA A 305 -0.01 -12.57 9.10
C ALA A 305 -0.01 -11.75 7.81
N ASN A 306 -0.59 -10.55 7.80
CA ASN A 306 -0.55 -9.61 6.68
C ASN A 306 0.90 -9.22 6.34
N LEU A 307 1.67 -8.79 7.33
CA LEU A 307 3.06 -8.39 7.15
C LEU A 307 3.91 -9.53 6.59
N ALA A 308 3.84 -10.71 7.22
CA ALA A 308 4.58 -11.90 6.77
C ALA A 308 4.15 -12.33 5.37
N GLY A 309 2.85 -12.30 5.08
CA GLY A 309 2.28 -12.63 3.78
C GLY A 309 2.82 -11.76 2.66
N ARG A 310 3.05 -10.47 2.90
CA ARG A 310 3.64 -9.55 1.91
C ARG A 310 5.02 -10.00 1.45
N PHE A 311 5.86 -10.45 2.36
CA PHE A 311 7.21 -10.92 2.03
C PHE A 311 7.21 -12.34 1.49
N VAL A 312 6.57 -13.27 2.19
CA VAL A 312 6.60 -14.71 1.86
C VAL A 312 5.98 -14.97 0.49
N TRP A 313 4.73 -14.56 0.28
CA TRP A 313 4.01 -14.84 -0.96
C TRP A 313 4.61 -14.14 -2.17
N SER A 314 5.06 -12.89 -2.03
CA SER A 314 5.70 -12.18 -3.14
C SER A 314 7.03 -12.83 -3.54
N THR A 315 7.80 -13.35 -2.57
CA THR A 315 9.02 -14.12 -2.82
C THR A 315 8.69 -15.46 -3.49
N VAL A 316 7.68 -16.19 -3.00
CA VAL A 316 7.21 -17.44 -3.62
C VAL A 316 6.77 -17.20 -5.06
N SER A 317 6.18 -16.05 -5.35
CA SER A 317 5.76 -15.70 -6.71
C SER A 317 6.92 -15.57 -7.70
N ASP A 318 8.14 -15.30 -7.25
CA ASP A 318 9.35 -15.32 -8.11
C ASP A 318 9.69 -16.76 -8.57
N ILE A 319 9.28 -17.76 -7.81
CA ILE A 319 9.58 -19.18 -8.08
C ILE A 319 8.50 -19.85 -8.92
N ILE A 320 7.22 -19.75 -8.48
CA ILE A 320 6.10 -20.47 -9.12
C ILE A 320 5.35 -19.64 -10.17
N GLY A 321 5.72 -18.35 -10.32
CA GLY A 321 5.11 -17.41 -11.26
C GLY A 321 3.88 -16.69 -10.71
N ARG A 322 3.64 -15.47 -11.22
CA ARG A 322 2.62 -14.55 -10.71
C ARG A 322 1.20 -15.09 -10.85
N ARG A 323 0.88 -15.56 -12.05
CA ARG A 323 -0.44 -16.10 -12.35
C ARG A 323 -0.78 -17.30 -11.47
N THR A 324 0.18 -18.21 -11.24
CA THR A 324 0.01 -19.39 -10.38
C THR A 324 -0.22 -18.98 -8.93
N VAL A 325 0.58 -18.06 -8.41
CA VAL A 325 0.42 -17.58 -7.02
C VAL A 325 -0.96 -16.94 -6.82
N TYR A 326 -1.44 -16.10 -7.75
CA TYR A 326 -2.80 -15.55 -7.65
C TYR A 326 -3.89 -16.61 -7.76
N THR A 327 -3.68 -17.68 -8.58
CA THR A 327 -4.57 -18.84 -8.60
C THR A 327 -4.65 -19.48 -7.21
N VAL A 328 -3.50 -19.68 -6.55
CA VAL A 328 -3.46 -20.20 -5.17
C VAL A 328 -4.20 -19.26 -4.21
N TYR A 329 -4.01 -17.93 -4.31
CA TYR A 329 -4.71 -16.97 -3.48
C TYR A 329 -6.22 -17.10 -3.54
N PHE A 330 -6.77 -17.18 -4.74
CA PHE A 330 -8.21 -17.26 -4.94
C PHE A 330 -8.79 -18.61 -4.53
N LEU A 331 -8.12 -19.71 -4.84
CA LEU A 331 -8.58 -21.04 -4.47
C LEU A 331 -8.47 -21.29 -2.95
N ALA A 332 -7.30 -21.03 -2.38
CA ALA A 332 -7.09 -21.22 -0.94
C ALA A 332 -7.92 -20.25 -0.11
N GLY A 333 -7.96 -18.96 -0.50
CA GLY A 333 -8.80 -17.95 0.15
C GLY A 333 -10.29 -18.30 0.08
N GLY A 334 -10.77 -18.75 -1.09
CA GLY A 334 -12.15 -19.20 -1.28
C GLY A 334 -12.51 -20.40 -0.40
N ALA A 335 -11.63 -21.40 -0.36
CA ALA A 335 -11.80 -22.56 0.52
C ALA A 335 -11.83 -22.15 2.00
N CYS A 336 -10.91 -21.26 2.41
CA CYS A 336 -10.91 -20.73 3.78
C CYS A 336 -12.22 -20.00 4.11
N CYS A 337 -12.69 -19.09 3.25
CA CYS A 337 -13.94 -18.36 3.46
C CYS A 337 -15.16 -19.31 3.54
N ALA A 338 -15.19 -20.37 2.70
CA ALA A 338 -16.27 -21.36 2.74
C ALA A 338 -16.24 -22.23 4.02
N LEU A 339 -15.06 -22.44 4.62
CA LEU A 339 -14.90 -23.22 5.84
C LEU A 339 -15.16 -22.41 7.12
N LEU A 340 -15.05 -21.08 7.09
CA LEU A 340 -15.25 -20.24 8.29
C LEU A 340 -16.60 -20.46 8.97
N PRO A 341 -17.77 -20.53 8.25
CA PRO A 341 -19.05 -20.84 8.88
C PRO A 341 -19.08 -22.19 9.60
N VAL A 342 -18.42 -23.21 9.04
CA VAL A 342 -18.34 -24.55 9.64
C VAL A 342 -17.49 -24.52 10.94
N MET A 343 -16.37 -23.79 10.94
CA MET A 343 -15.54 -23.64 12.12
C MET A 343 -16.26 -22.85 13.22
N GLN A 344 -17.04 -21.87 12.83
CA GLN A 344 -17.90 -21.11 13.74
C GLN A 344 -18.96 -22.01 14.36
N GLN A 345 -19.71 -22.80 13.59
CA GLN A 345 -20.74 -23.72 14.08
C GLN A 345 -20.15 -24.75 15.05
N ASN A 346 -18.98 -25.29 14.74
CA ASN A 346 -18.27 -26.26 15.56
C ASN A 346 -17.54 -25.65 16.77
N GLN A 347 -17.63 -24.32 16.95
CA GLN A 347 -16.91 -23.57 17.98
C GLN A 347 -15.38 -23.84 17.97
N ASN A 348 -14.83 -24.19 16.81
CA ASN A 348 -13.41 -24.46 16.65
C ASN A 348 -12.64 -23.15 16.43
N ARG A 349 -12.36 -22.47 17.53
CA ARG A 349 -11.67 -21.18 17.56
C ARG A 349 -10.27 -21.24 16.91
N THR A 350 -9.51 -22.30 17.19
CA THR A 350 -8.14 -22.44 16.64
C THR A 350 -8.13 -22.51 15.12
N ALA A 351 -8.99 -23.36 14.55
CA ALA A 351 -9.11 -23.48 13.11
C ALA A 351 -9.66 -22.18 12.47
N PHE A 352 -10.61 -21.51 13.11
CA PHE A 352 -11.13 -20.22 12.66
C PHE A 352 -10.03 -19.16 12.59
N ILE A 353 -9.20 -19.04 13.62
CA ILE A 353 -8.04 -18.12 13.67
C ILE A 353 -7.03 -18.47 12.56
N ALA A 354 -6.71 -19.75 12.40
CA ALA A 354 -5.74 -20.18 11.39
C ALA A 354 -6.21 -19.88 9.95
N LEU A 355 -7.48 -20.17 9.63
CA LEU A 355 -8.07 -19.86 8.33
C LEU A 355 -8.11 -18.35 8.06
N THR A 356 -8.52 -17.57 9.05
CA THR A 356 -8.56 -16.11 8.93
C THR A 356 -7.16 -15.54 8.76
N ALA A 357 -6.17 -16.02 9.52
CA ALA A 357 -4.77 -15.61 9.38
C ALA A 357 -4.22 -15.95 7.97
N LEU A 358 -4.58 -17.10 7.42
CA LEU A 358 -4.20 -17.48 6.06
C LEU A 358 -4.83 -16.52 5.03
N ILE A 359 -6.12 -16.19 5.13
CA ILE A 359 -6.78 -15.23 4.25
C ILE A 359 -6.06 -13.87 4.31
N ILE A 360 -5.72 -13.41 5.50
CA ILE A 360 -5.05 -12.12 5.68
C ILE A 360 -3.60 -12.14 5.19
N SER A 361 -2.91 -13.28 5.28
CA SER A 361 -1.59 -13.44 4.65
C SER A 361 -1.67 -13.36 3.13
N ILE A 362 -2.70 -13.98 2.53
CA ILE A 362 -2.99 -13.92 1.09
C ILE A 362 -3.33 -12.49 0.65
N TYR A 363 -4.10 -11.75 1.44
CA TYR A 363 -4.36 -10.33 1.19
C TYR A 363 -3.05 -9.53 1.11
N GLY A 364 -2.18 -9.70 2.10
CA GLY A 364 -0.87 -9.07 2.11
C GLY A 364 -0.02 -9.45 0.90
N GLY A 365 0.01 -10.75 0.59
CA GLY A 365 0.75 -11.31 -0.56
C GLY A 365 0.27 -10.77 -1.90
N GLY A 366 -1.05 -10.71 -2.12
CA GLY A 366 -1.64 -10.18 -3.35
C GLY A 366 -1.24 -8.74 -3.60
N PHE A 367 -1.30 -7.92 -2.56
CA PHE A 367 -0.91 -6.52 -2.64
C PHE A 367 0.60 -6.33 -2.95
N ALA A 368 1.46 -7.17 -2.38
CA ALA A 368 2.90 -7.10 -2.58
C ALA A 368 3.39 -7.73 -3.90
N THR A 369 2.66 -8.68 -4.46
CA THR A 369 3.01 -9.37 -5.70
C THR A 369 2.65 -8.56 -6.95
N ILE A 370 1.65 -7.66 -6.88
CA ILE A 370 1.11 -6.97 -8.06
C ILE A 370 2.14 -6.10 -8.81
N PRO A 371 3.07 -5.36 -8.17
CA PRO A 371 4.04 -4.58 -8.92
C PRO A 371 4.97 -5.45 -9.77
N ALA A 372 5.35 -6.62 -9.26
CA ALA A 372 6.15 -7.59 -10.00
C ALA A 372 5.35 -8.19 -11.18
N TYR A 373 4.05 -8.45 -11.00
CA TYR A 373 3.18 -8.91 -12.06
C TYR A 373 3.04 -7.87 -13.19
N LEU A 374 2.86 -6.60 -12.82
CA LEU A 374 2.83 -5.50 -13.79
C LEU A 374 4.13 -5.39 -14.57
N ARG A 375 5.27 -5.51 -13.89
CA ARG A 375 6.58 -5.50 -14.54
C ARG A 375 6.73 -6.65 -15.54
N ASP A 376 6.29 -7.86 -15.17
CA ASP A 376 6.40 -9.04 -16.03
C ASP A 376 5.53 -8.90 -17.30
N LEU A 377 4.44 -8.13 -17.26
CA LEU A 377 3.53 -7.89 -18.40
C LEU A 377 3.91 -6.65 -19.21
N PHE A 378 4.28 -5.54 -18.57
CA PHE A 378 4.42 -4.23 -19.19
C PHE A 378 5.85 -3.69 -19.24
N GLY A 379 6.80 -4.41 -18.64
CA GLY A 379 8.19 -3.95 -18.53
C GLY A 379 8.46 -3.04 -17.34
N SER A 380 9.69 -2.55 -17.26
CA SER A 380 10.18 -1.76 -16.13
C SER A 380 10.15 -0.24 -16.36
N PHE A 381 9.98 0.21 -17.59
CA PHE A 381 10.12 1.62 -17.99
C PHE A 381 9.24 2.59 -17.21
N GLN A 382 7.93 2.31 -17.11
CA GLN A 382 6.98 3.12 -16.37
C GLN A 382 6.17 2.30 -15.35
N VAL A 383 6.76 1.24 -14.82
CA VAL A 383 6.07 0.32 -13.91
C VAL A 383 5.48 1.02 -12.67
N GLY A 384 6.16 2.02 -12.14
CA GLY A 384 5.65 2.81 -11.02
C GLY A 384 4.41 3.64 -11.38
N ALA A 385 4.37 4.20 -12.59
CA ALA A 385 3.19 4.93 -13.07
C ALA A 385 2.01 4.01 -13.38
N ILE A 386 2.28 2.81 -13.95
CA ILE A 386 1.26 1.78 -14.19
C ILE A 386 0.70 1.28 -12.87
N HIS A 387 1.58 0.96 -11.91
CA HIS A 387 1.20 0.54 -10.57
C HIS A 387 0.39 1.63 -9.85
N GLY A 388 0.82 2.89 -9.92
CA GLY A 388 0.07 4.01 -9.35
C GLY A 388 -1.36 4.10 -9.87
N ARG A 389 -1.61 3.88 -11.17
CA ARG A 389 -2.98 3.81 -11.70
C ARG A 389 -3.72 2.56 -11.26
N LEU A 390 -3.05 1.42 -11.18
CA LEU A 390 -3.67 0.18 -10.74
C LEU A 390 -4.14 0.25 -9.29
N ILE A 391 -3.43 0.97 -8.42
CA ILE A 391 -3.71 1.03 -6.98
C ILE A 391 -5.04 1.75 -6.67
N THR A 392 -5.65 2.42 -7.66
CA THR A 392 -7.03 2.90 -7.55
C THR A 392 -8.02 1.77 -7.26
N SER A 393 -7.68 0.52 -7.62
CA SER A 393 -8.44 -0.68 -7.25
C SER A 393 -8.48 -0.91 -5.74
N TRP A 394 -7.37 -0.60 -5.06
CA TRP A 394 -7.31 -0.66 -3.60
C TRP A 394 -8.14 0.44 -2.94
N SER A 395 -8.10 1.68 -3.46
CA SER A 395 -8.95 2.76 -2.97
C SER A 395 -10.44 2.42 -3.14
N MET A 396 -10.80 1.80 -4.25
CA MET A 396 -12.17 1.31 -4.49
C MET A 396 -12.54 0.20 -3.51
N ALA A 397 -11.66 -0.78 -3.31
CA ALA A 397 -11.87 -1.89 -2.37
C ALA A 397 -11.99 -1.40 -0.93
N ALA A 398 -11.22 -0.38 -0.54
CA ALA A 398 -11.26 0.20 0.81
C ALA A 398 -12.59 0.90 1.13
N VAL A 399 -13.33 1.33 0.11
CA VAL A 399 -14.66 1.92 0.25
C VAL A 399 -15.75 0.85 0.10
N ILE A 400 -15.74 0.12 -1.01
CA ILE A 400 -16.82 -0.83 -1.36
C ILE A 400 -16.80 -2.04 -0.40
N GLY A 401 -15.62 -2.58 -0.07
CA GLY A 401 -15.51 -3.75 0.80
C GLY A 401 -16.26 -3.55 2.13
N PRO A 402 -15.83 -2.62 2.98
CA PRO A 402 -16.50 -2.35 4.25
C PRO A 402 -17.97 -1.95 4.12
N LEU A 403 -18.33 -1.14 3.10
CA LEU A 403 -19.73 -0.73 2.90
C LEU A 403 -20.65 -1.93 2.63
N LEU A 404 -20.27 -2.82 1.72
CA LEU A 404 -21.08 -4.00 1.39
C LEU A 404 -21.15 -4.98 2.57
N LEU A 405 -20.01 -5.23 3.22
CA LEU A 405 -19.94 -6.19 4.33
C LEU A 405 -20.70 -5.68 5.55
N ASN A 406 -20.56 -4.39 5.88
CA ASN A 406 -21.27 -3.79 7.00
C ASN A 406 -22.76 -3.72 6.74
N SER A 407 -23.19 -3.26 5.55
CA SER A 407 -24.60 -3.18 5.22
C SER A 407 -25.30 -4.55 5.23
N LEU A 408 -24.61 -5.59 4.75
CA LEU A 408 -25.12 -6.95 4.76
C LEU A 408 -25.26 -7.48 6.21
N TYR A 409 -24.20 -7.33 7.01
CA TYR A 409 -24.22 -7.72 8.42
C TYR A 409 -25.31 -6.98 9.20
N ASP A 410 -25.38 -5.64 9.07
CA ASP A 410 -26.34 -4.82 9.80
C ASP A 410 -27.80 -5.15 9.39
N SER A 411 -28.05 -5.41 8.11
CA SER A 411 -29.35 -5.87 7.60
C SER A 411 -29.76 -7.21 8.20
N ARG A 412 -28.83 -8.16 8.34
CA ARG A 412 -29.11 -9.47 8.94
C ARG A 412 -29.41 -9.36 10.43
N VAL A 413 -28.64 -8.56 11.15
CA VAL A 413 -28.87 -8.30 12.57
C VAL A 413 -30.21 -7.59 12.78
N ALA A 414 -30.55 -6.60 11.94
CA ALA A 414 -31.84 -5.92 11.97
C ALA A 414 -33.02 -6.84 11.66
N SER A 415 -32.81 -7.90 10.87
CA SER A 415 -33.82 -8.95 10.60
C SER A 415 -33.92 -9.99 11.71
N GLY A 416 -33.30 -9.77 12.88
CA GLY A 416 -33.37 -10.67 14.05
C GLY A 416 -32.41 -11.87 13.99
N ILE A 417 -31.53 -11.96 13.02
CA ILE A 417 -30.53 -13.02 12.97
C ILE A 417 -29.48 -12.76 14.07
N PRO A 418 -29.11 -13.77 14.88
CA PRO A 418 -28.04 -13.62 15.86
C PRO A 418 -26.74 -13.12 15.23
N LYS A 419 -26.06 -12.19 15.93
CA LYS A 419 -24.82 -11.53 15.44
C LYS A 419 -23.78 -12.52 14.91
N GLN A 420 -23.57 -13.61 15.63
CA GLN A 420 -22.66 -14.67 15.22
C GLN A 420 -23.01 -15.26 13.84
N LEU A 421 -24.30 -15.51 13.53
CA LEU A 421 -24.73 -16.09 12.27
C LEU A 421 -24.79 -15.07 11.13
N ALA A 422 -24.89 -13.77 11.43
CA ALA A 422 -24.93 -12.71 10.44
C ALA A 422 -23.62 -12.63 9.60
N TYR A 423 -22.50 -13.14 10.11
CA TYR A 423 -21.23 -13.22 9.38
C TYR A 423 -21.23 -14.26 8.27
N ASN A 424 -22.10 -15.28 8.30
CA ASN A 424 -22.10 -16.34 7.29
C ASN A 424 -22.35 -15.81 5.88
N ASP A 425 -23.32 -14.91 5.72
CA ASP A 425 -23.60 -14.28 4.43
C ASP A 425 -22.44 -13.40 3.97
N THR A 426 -21.74 -12.77 4.90
CA THR A 426 -20.50 -12.02 4.63
C THR A 426 -19.44 -12.96 4.06
N PHE A 427 -19.20 -14.12 4.66
CA PHE A 427 -18.22 -15.08 4.16
C PHE A 427 -18.59 -15.62 2.77
N HIS A 428 -19.87 -15.87 2.50
CA HIS A 428 -20.33 -16.25 1.16
C HIS A 428 -20.12 -15.14 0.11
N LEU A 429 -20.36 -13.88 0.47
CA LEU A 429 -20.07 -12.75 -0.40
C LEU A 429 -18.56 -12.66 -0.71
N LEU A 430 -17.69 -12.89 0.30
CA LEU A 430 -16.24 -12.93 0.09
C LEU A 430 -15.81 -14.07 -0.83
N CYS A 431 -16.45 -15.25 -0.75
CA CYS A 431 -16.24 -16.33 -1.73
C CYS A 431 -16.58 -15.85 -3.16
N GLY A 432 -17.66 -15.09 -3.32
CA GLY A 432 -18.05 -14.51 -4.61
C GLY A 432 -16.97 -13.55 -5.15
N PHE A 433 -16.40 -12.69 -4.31
CA PHE A 433 -15.31 -11.81 -4.71
C PHE A 433 -14.08 -12.60 -5.17
N LEU A 434 -13.71 -13.65 -4.42
CA LEU A 434 -12.57 -14.50 -4.78
C LEU A 434 -12.82 -15.28 -6.07
N ALA A 435 -14.04 -15.73 -6.33
CA ALA A 435 -14.42 -16.37 -7.59
C ALA A 435 -14.29 -15.41 -8.79
N VAL A 436 -14.75 -14.18 -8.66
CA VAL A 436 -14.59 -13.13 -9.69
C VAL A 436 -13.10 -12.83 -9.93
N GLY A 437 -12.32 -12.67 -8.87
CA GLY A 437 -10.88 -12.48 -8.96
C GLY A 437 -10.16 -13.66 -9.62
N PHE A 438 -10.56 -14.88 -9.31
CA PHE A 438 -10.04 -16.11 -9.94
C PHE A 438 -10.29 -16.12 -11.45
N ILE A 439 -11.52 -15.88 -11.87
CA ILE A 439 -11.89 -15.81 -13.30
C ILE A 439 -11.07 -14.72 -14.00
N ALA A 440 -10.98 -13.54 -13.39
CA ALA A 440 -10.18 -12.45 -13.96
C ALA A 440 -8.70 -12.85 -14.11
N ASN A 441 -8.11 -13.52 -13.11
CA ASN A 441 -6.72 -13.99 -13.17
C ASN A 441 -6.50 -15.05 -14.27
N LEU A 442 -7.46 -15.95 -14.47
CA LEU A 442 -7.38 -16.96 -15.54
C LEU A 442 -7.42 -16.32 -16.94
N LEU A 443 -8.05 -15.18 -17.08
CA LEU A 443 -8.16 -14.43 -18.34
C LEU A 443 -6.94 -13.58 -18.66
N VAL A 444 -6.03 -13.36 -17.69
CA VAL A 444 -4.78 -12.62 -17.93
C VAL A 444 -3.88 -13.48 -18.84
N LYS A 445 -3.55 -12.93 -20.01
CA LYS A 445 -2.63 -13.53 -20.99
C LYS A 445 -1.44 -12.60 -21.19
N PRO A 446 -0.25 -13.11 -21.57
CA PRO A 446 0.86 -12.28 -22.00
C PRO A 446 0.42 -11.29 -23.09
N LEU A 447 1.05 -10.13 -23.14
CA LEU A 447 0.84 -9.18 -24.23
C LEU A 447 1.48 -9.73 -25.50
N ASP A 448 0.75 -9.63 -26.61
CA ASP A 448 1.28 -9.97 -27.92
C ASP A 448 2.05 -8.75 -28.48
N PRO A 449 3.37 -8.88 -28.71
CA PRO A 449 4.17 -7.78 -29.26
C PRO A 449 3.66 -7.27 -30.62
N GLN A 450 2.99 -8.10 -31.39
CA GLN A 450 2.50 -7.74 -32.74
C GLN A 450 1.21 -6.90 -32.72
N ASN A 451 0.43 -7.00 -31.66
CA ASN A 451 -0.84 -6.29 -31.49
C ASN A 451 -0.73 -5.01 -30.67
N HIS A 452 0.50 -4.52 -30.39
CA HIS A 452 0.67 -3.28 -29.65
C HIS A 452 0.51 -2.07 -30.60
N PRO A 453 -0.35 -1.07 -30.26
CA PRO A 453 -0.58 0.10 -31.15
C PRO A 453 0.69 0.92 -31.46
N ASP A 454 1.72 0.82 -30.60
CA ASP A 454 3.00 1.50 -30.75
C ASP A 454 4.16 0.54 -31.07
N ALA A 455 3.88 -0.69 -31.51
CA ALA A 455 4.93 -1.58 -32.01
C ALA A 455 5.55 -0.93 -33.26
N PRO A 456 6.92 -0.80 -33.34
CA PRO A 456 7.52 -0.30 -34.56
C PRO A 456 7.07 -1.18 -35.72
N SER A 457 6.30 -0.58 -36.63
CA SER A 457 5.85 -1.27 -37.83
C SER A 457 7.11 -1.78 -38.56
N THR A 458 7.35 -3.08 -38.47
CA THR A 458 8.21 -3.76 -39.45
C THR A 458 7.51 -3.64 -40.79
N ARG A 459 7.61 -2.46 -41.41
CA ARG A 459 7.35 -2.33 -42.84
C ARG A 459 8.34 -3.28 -43.50
N LYS A 460 7.82 -4.41 -43.95
CA LYS A 460 8.46 -5.22 -44.96
C LYS A 460 8.82 -4.26 -46.10
N SER A 461 10.10 -3.95 -46.26
CA SER A 461 10.64 -3.45 -47.49
C SER A 461 10.46 -4.58 -48.51
N ALA A 462 9.32 -4.53 -49.22
CA ALA A 462 9.18 -5.23 -50.46
C ALA A 462 10.00 -4.43 -51.46
N SER A 463 11.15 -4.91 -51.81
CA SER A 463 11.86 -4.63 -53.04
C SER A 463 11.59 -5.73 -54.03
#